data_2d25d12ce36b3e592703ef3465f11e72
#
_entry.id   2d25d12ce36b3e592703ef3465f11e72
#
_cell.length_a   1.000
_cell.length_b   1.000
_cell.length_c   1.000
_cell.angle_alpha   90.00
_cell.angle_beta   90.00
_cell.angle_gamma   90.00
#
_symmetry.space_group_name_H-M   'P 1'
#
loop_
_entity.id
_entity.type
_entity.pdbx_description
1 polymer ?
#
loop_
_entity_poly.entity_id
_entity_poly.type
_entity_poly.pdbx_seq_one_letter_code
_entity_poly.pdbx_strand_id
1 'polypeptide(L)'
;MDARLKFSGQSGARIEPDRLEETITISELVEQFTGFIRRQFPIFIFFLACSLAVGAVYLFTTPPIFTSHAMMLIDSSKVRILQQDAPLGDLPIDAGQVETQVEILKSEGIGLSVIKELKLTEDSEFVGGGGGVMGAVRGLFQSPGVPSDTAQTRAALGSFLARRTVTRVGRTYVLDIGFTSLDGNRAAMIANAMADAYIVDQLESKYQATRRASRWLQDCPVDAPWDEPELFAAMLG
;
A
#
# COMPACT_ATOMS: atom_id res chain seq x y z
N MET A 1 -67.41 -80.66 -47.05
CA MET A 1 -67.80 -79.36 -46.49
C MET A 1 -66.55 -78.59 -46.31
N ASP A 2 -66.41 -77.68 -47.20
CA ASP A 2 -65.12 -77.01 -47.51
C ASP A 2 -64.78 -75.87 -46.57
N ALA A 3 -63.60 -75.94 -46.02
CA ALA A 3 -63.00 -74.79 -45.35
C ALA A 3 -61.73 -74.40 -46.11
N ARG A 4 -61.81 -73.38 -46.93
CA ARG A 4 -60.72 -72.83 -47.66
C ARG A 4 -59.96 -71.87 -46.72
N LEU A 5 -58.74 -72.23 -46.36
CA LEU A 5 -57.80 -71.38 -45.71
C LEU A 5 -57.18 -70.37 -46.72
N LYS A 6 -57.44 -69.14 -46.56
CA LYS A 6 -56.87 -68.03 -47.34
C LYS A 6 -55.63 -67.54 -46.66
N PHE A 7 -54.44 -67.86 -47.19
CA PHE A 7 -53.16 -67.27 -46.82
C PHE A 7 -53.15 -65.84 -47.35
N SER A 8 -53.16 -64.90 -46.47
CA SER A 8 -52.90 -63.49 -46.77
C SER A 8 -51.41 -63.20 -46.60
N GLY A 9 -50.84 -62.71 -47.69
CA GLY A 9 -49.41 -62.46 -47.82
C GLY A 9 -48.88 -61.47 -46.82
N GLN A 10 -47.71 -61.79 -46.36
CA GLN A 10 -46.84 -60.99 -45.51
C GLN A 10 -46.28 -59.83 -46.36
N SER A 11 -46.80 -58.65 -46.14
CA SER A 11 -46.22 -57.41 -46.69
C SER A 11 -44.95 -57.09 -45.97
N GLY A 12 -43.84 -57.19 -46.67
CA GLY A 12 -42.54 -56.83 -46.17
C GLY A 12 -42.52 -55.36 -45.76
N ALA A 13 -42.24 -55.13 -44.51
CA ALA A 13 -41.88 -53.80 -44.02
C ALA A 13 -40.54 -53.37 -44.66
N ARG A 14 -40.67 -52.48 -45.64
CA ARG A 14 -39.57 -51.81 -46.24
C ARG A 14 -39.00 -50.85 -45.12
N ILE A 15 -37.90 -51.21 -44.50
CA ILE A 15 -37.10 -50.33 -43.65
C ILE A 15 -36.57 -49.27 -44.59
N GLU A 16 -37.12 -48.10 -44.48
CA GLU A 16 -36.64 -46.90 -45.12
C GLU A 16 -35.44 -46.42 -44.34
N PRO A 17 -34.21 -46.48 -44.88
CA PRO A 17 -33.02 -45.89 -44.23
C PRO A 17 -32.91 -44.47 -44.72
N ASP A 18 -33.84 -43.59 -44.34
CA ASP A 18 -33.75 -42.19 -44.65
C ASP A 18 -34.02 -41.34 -43.41
N ARG A 19 -33.15 -41.56 -42.45
CA ARG A 19 -32.96 -40.59 -41.33
C ARG A 19 -31.48 -40.47 -41.01
N LEU A 20 -30.71 -40.21 -42.06
CA LEU A 20 -29.29 -39.94 -41.89
C LEU A 20 -28.99 -38.60 -42.51
N GLU A 21 -28.46 -37.77 -41.60
CA GLU A 21 -27.73 -36.57 -41.92
C GLU A 21 -28.58 -35.39 -42.40
N GLU A 22 -29.33 -34.80 -41.48
CA GLU A 22 -29.44 -33.35 -41.48
C GLU A 22 -28.02 -32.79 -41.27
N THR A 23 -27.26 -32.74 -42.36
CA THR A 23 -26.09 -31.90 -42.44
C THR A 23 -26.60 -30.50 -42.27
N ILE A 24 -26.56 -30.01 -40.99
CA ILE A 24 -26.83 -28.63 -40.67
C ILE A 24 -25.86 -27.81 -41.54
N THR A 25 -26.39 -27.29 -42.62
CA THR A 25 -25.60 -26.52 -43.58
C THR A 25 -25.12 -25.30 -42.85
N ILE A 26 -23.81 -24.97 -42.95
CA ILE A 26 -23.19 -23.81 -42.28
C ILE A 26 -24.03 -22.55 -42.53
N SER A 27 -24.72 -22.44 -43.66
CA SER A 27 -25.65 -21.35 -43.98
C SER A 27 -26.86 -21.29 -43.05
N GLU A 28 -27.43 -22.44 -42.64
CA GLU A 28 -28.57 -22.46 -41.70
C GLU A 28 -28.15 -22.10 -40.29
N LEU A 29 -26.95 -22.52 -39.87
CA LEU A 29 -26.36 -22.07 -38.61
C LEU A 29 -26.13 -20.56 -38.59
N VAL A 30 -25.61 -20.01 -39.69
CA VAL A 30 -25.36 -18.55 -39.81
C VAL A 30 -26.68 -17.77 -39.83
N GLU A 31 -27.75 -18.27 -40.50
CA GLU A 31 -29.07 -17.61 -40.49
C GLU A 31 -29.72 -17.68 -39.10
N GLN A 32 -29.64 -18.80 -38.40
CA GLN A 32 -30.14 -18.89 -37.01
C GLN A 32 -29.36 -17.99 -36.07
N PHE A 33 -28.03 -17.92 -36.22
CA PHE A 33 -27.19 -17.05 -35.43
C PHE A 33 -27.45 -15.55 -35.68
N THR A 34 -27.64 -15.17 -36.95
CA THR A 34 -27.97 -13.78 -37.30
C THR A 34 -29.34 -13.36 -36.84
N GLY A 35 -30.35 -14.28 -36.89
CA GLY A 35 -31.69 -14.05 -36.35
C GLY A 35 -31.68 -13.88 -34.82
N PHE A 36 -30.92 -14.70 -34.12
CA PHE A 36 -30.73 -14.63 -32.67
C PHE A 36 -30.04 -13.35 -32.25
N ILE A 37 -28.93 -13.00 -32.92
CA ILE A 37 -28.17 -11.74 -32.67
C ILE A 37 -29.07 -10.54 -32.89
N ARG A 38 -29.83 -10.48 -33.99
CA ARG A 38 -30.68 -9.34 -34.30
C ARG A 38 -31.82 -9.15 -33.30
N ARG A 39 -32.34 -10.22 -32.71
CA ARG A 39 -33.39 -10.15 -31.68
C ARG A 39 -32.85 -9.79 -30.31
N GLN A 40 -31.61 -10.18 -29.98
CA GLN A 40 -30.97 -9.86 -28.70
C GLN A 40 -30.05 -8.65 -28.75
N PHE A 41 -29.79 -8.10 -29.95
CA PHE A 41 -28.92 -6.96 -30.18
C PHE A 41 -29.28 -5.71 -29.32
N PRO A 42 -30.55 -5.33 -29.16
CA PRO A 42 -30.92 -4.22 -28.31
C PRO A 42 -30.61 -4.47 -26.82
N ILE A 43 -30.76 -5.69 -26.37
CA ILE A 43 -30.45 -6.08 -24.99
C ILE A 43 -28.93 -6.02 -24.78
N PHE A 44 -28.16 -6.54 -25.74
CA PHE A 44 -26.70 -6.53 -25.67
C PHE A 44 -26.16 -5.09 -25.70
N ILE A 45 -26.69 -4.22 -26.56
CA ILE A 45 -26.33 -2.80 -26.59
C ILE A 45 -26.68 -2.11 -25.28
N PHE A 46 -27.83 -2.42 -24.69
CA PHE A 46 -28.23 -1.85 -23.41
C PHE A 46 -27.24 -2.22 -22.29
N PHE A 47 -26.85 -3.49 -22.18
CA PHE A 47 -25.86 -3.91 -21.19
C PHE A 47 -24.47 -3.32 -21.47
N LEU A 48 -24.08 -3.23 -22.74
CA LEU A 48 -22.82 -2.59 -23.14
C LEU A 48 -22.82 -1.09 -22.78
N ALA A 49 -23.91 -0.38 -23.09
CA ALA A 49 -24.05 1.02 -22.73
C ALA A 49 -24.06 1.25 -21.22
N CYS A 50 -24.75 0.38 -20.48
CA CYS A 50 -24.78 0.43 -19.02
C CYS A 50 -23.39 0.16 -18.41
N SER A 51 -22.65 -0.82 -18.93
CA SER A 51 -21.28 -1.12 -18.52
C SER A 51 -20.32 0.05 -18.82
N LEU A 52 -20.44 0.67 -20.01
CA LEU A 52 -19.67 1.84 -20.38
C LEU A 52 -20.01 3.04 -19.48
N ALA A 53 -21.29 3.25 -19.18
CA ALA A 53 -21.72 4.32 -18.27
C ALA A 53 -21.14 4.14 -16.86
N VAL A 54 -21.23 2.91 -16.31
CA VAL A 54 -20.64 2.59 -15.01
C VAL A 54 -19.11 2.79 -15.02
N GLY A 55 -18.43 2.32 -16.09
CA GLY A 55 -17.00 2.52 -16.29
C GLY A 55 -16.62 4.02 -16.37
N ALA A 56 -17.38 4.80 -17.11
CA ALA A 56 -17.17 6.24 -17.20
C ALA A 56 -17.37 6.94 -15.85
N VAL A 57 -18.45 6.63 -15.12
CA VAL A 57 -18.67 7.16 -13.77
C VAL A 57 -17.52 6.77 -12.84
N TYR A 58 -17.04 5.53 -12.88
CA TYR A 58 -15.89 5.11 -12.11
C TYR A 58 -14.63 5.90 -12.45
N LEU A 59 -14.33 6.10 -13.74
CA LEU A 59 -13.17 6.85 -14.20
C LEU A 59 -13.20 8.33 -13.75
N PHE A 60 -14.36 8.97 -13.85
CA PHE A 60 -14.52 10.37 -13.43
C PHE A 60 -14.56 10.55 -11.91
N THR A 61 -14.90 9.50 -11.17
CA THR A 61 -15.02 9.57 -9.71
C THR A 61 -13.74 9.16 -8.99
N THR A 62 -12.85 8.40 -9.65
CA THR A 62 -11.58 7.96 -9.05
C THR A 62 -10.56 9.09 -9.14
N PRO A 63 -10.15 9.71 -8.00
CA PRO A 63 -9.16 10.79 -8.03
C PRO A 63 -7.79 10.24 -8.44
N PRO A 64 -6.99 11.00 -9.18
CA PRO A 64 -5.61 10.63 -9.49
C PRO A 64 -4.79 10.54 -8.20
N ILE A 65 -3.91 9.56 -8.13
CA ILE A 65 -3.02 9.33 -6.99
C ILE A 65 -1.59 9.53 -7.48
N PHE A 66 -0.84 10.37 -6.76
CA PHE A 66 0.55 10.69 -7.07
C PHE A 66 1.46 10.18 -5.95
N THR A 67 2.55 9.52 -6.31
CA THR A 67 3.57 9.10 -5.36
C THR A 67 4.86 9.83 -5.66
N SER A 68 5.42 10.50 -4.65
CA SER A 68 6.71 11.16 -4.73
C SER A 68 7.71 10.44 -3.84
N HIS A 69 8.98 10.47 -4.24
CA HIS A 69 10.07 9.80 -3.54
C HIS A 69 11.15 10.81 -3.17
N ALA A 70 11.62 10.74 -1.92
CA ALA A 70 12.80 11.43 -1.43
C ALA A 70 13.86 10.39 -1.08
N MET A 71 15.08 10.58 -1.56
CA MET A 71 16.19 9.67 -1.27
C MET A 71 17.14 10.31 -0.28
N MET A 72 17.51 9.55 0.76
CA MET A 72 18.40 9.99 1.82
C MET A 72 19.55 9.01 2.00
N LEU A 73 20.78 9.52 2.10
CA LEU A 73 21.96 8.73 2.39
C LEU A 73 22.23 8.75 3.91
N ILE A 74 22.34 7.59 4.52
CA ILE A 74 22.77 7.46 5.92
C ILE A 74 24.28 7.40 5.97
N ASP A 75 24.90 8.30 6.76
CA ASP A 75 26.33 8.29 6.99
C ASP A 75 26.71 7.21 8.03
N SER A 76 27.32 6.13 7.54
CA SER A 76 27.83 5.02 8.35
C SER A 76 29.28 5.22 8.83
N SER A 77 29.92 6.35 8.51
CA SER A 77 31.36 6.57 8.73
C SER A 77 31.77 6.51 10.20
N LYS A 78 30.86 6.81 11.13
CA LYS A 78 31.17 6.88 12.57
C LYS A 78 31.32 5.53 13.27
N VAL A 79 30.77 4.47 12.72
CA VAL A 79 30.86 3.12 13.29
C VAL A 79 32.23 2.50 13.05
N ARG A 80 32.91 2.89 11.98
CA ARG A 80 34.23 2.33 11.60
C ARG A 80 35.37 2.71 12.52
N ILE A 81 35.26 3.83 13.24
CA ILE A 81 36.36 4.33 14.08
C ILE A 81 36.48 3.54 15.39
N LEU A 82 35.37 2.94 15.89
CA LEU A 82 35.39 2.16 17.13
C LEU A 82 35.63 0.66 16.90
N GLN A 83 35.60 0.19 15.66
CA GLN A 83 35.78 -1.23 15.32
C GLN A 83 37.18 -1.58 14.82
N GLN A 84 38.14 -0.65 14.82
CA GLN A 84 39.48 -0.86 14.28
C GLN A 84 40.34 -1.83 15.09
N ASP A 85 39.88 -2.25 16.29
CA ASP A 85 40.62 -3.13 17.20
C ASP A 85 39.99 -4.55 17.36
N ALA A 86 38.95 -4.90 16.61
CA ALA A 86 38.34 -6.23 16.67
C ALA A 86 38.69 -7.09 15.45
N PRO A 87 39.57 -8.08 15.55
CA PRO A 87 39.95 -8.98 14.45
C PRO A 87 38.97 -10.17 14.35
N LEU A 88 37.67 -9.91 14.33
CA LEU A 88 36.67 -10.95 14.19
C LEU A 88 35.72 -10.63 13.04
N GLY A 89 36.04 -11.30 11.89
CA GLY A 89 35.09 -11.73 10.88
C GLY A 89 34.07 -10.70 10.39
N ASP A 90 34.10 -10.51 9.10
CA ASP A 90 33.10 -9.81 8.26
C ASP A 90 31.63 -10.20 8.61
N LEU A 91 31.16 -9.84 9.83
CA LEU A 91 29.76 -9.94 10.17
C LEU A 91 29.02 -8.75 9.53
N PRO A 92 27.88 -8.98 8.90
CA PRO A 92 27.08 -7.91 8.29
C PRO A 92 26.33 -7.10 9.37
N ILE A 93 27.08 -6.49 10.30
CA ILE A 93 26.55 -5.59 11.35
C ILE A 93 25.86 -4.38 10.70
N ASP A 94 26.30 -4.04 9.53
CA ASP A 94 25.87 -2.91 8.74
C ASP A 94 24.39 -2.99 8.26
N ALA A 95 23.89 -4.20 7.98
CA ALA A 95 22.52 -4.36 7.50
C ALA A 95 21.48 -4.09 8.59
N GLY A 96 21.74 -4.51 9.82
CA GLY A 96 20.85 -4.30 10.96
C GLY A 96 20.74 -2.84 11.38
N GLN A 97 21.83 -2.09 11.24
CA GLN A 97 21.81 -0.66 11.56
C GLN A 97 20.93 0.14 10.60
N VAL A 98 21.03 -0.13 9.29
CA VAL A 98 20.19 0.52 8.30
C VAL A 98 18.72 0.17 8.51
N GLU A 99 18.43 -1.11 8.85
CA GLU A 99 17.06 -1.53 9.14
C GLU A 99 16.51 -0.82 10.38
N THR A 100 17.32 -0.63 11.41
CA THR A 100 16.93 0.16 12.59
C THR A 100 16.59 1.61 12.20
N GLN A 101 17.35 2.22 11.29
CA GLN A 101 17.04 3.57 10.82
C GLN A 101 15.75 3.63 10.00
N VAL A 102 15.45 2.59 9.21
CA VAL A 102 14.15 2.45 8.52
C VAL A 102 13.00 2.43 9.53
N GLU A 103 13.13 1.66 10.63
CA GLU A 103 12.09 1.60 11.66
C GLU A 103 11.95 2.91 12.45
N ILE A 104 13.04 3.63 12.71
CA ILE A 104 12.99 4.97 13.31
C ILE A 104 12.23 5.93 12.38
N LEU A 105 12.52 5.91 11.08
CA LEU A 105 11.83 6.75 10.08
C LEU A 105 10.35 6.37 9.93
N LYS A 106 10.01 5.11 10.17
CA LYS A 106 8.62 4.63 10.25
C LYS A 106 7.96 4.88 11.61
N SER A 107 8.61 5.52 12.55
CA SER A 107 8.01 5.78 13.86
C SER A 107 6.83 6.75 13.79
N GLU A 108 5.91 6.63 14.74
CA GLU A 108 4.80 7.58 14.88
C GLU A 108 5.30 8.99 15.25
N GLY A 109 6.45 9.08 15.93
CA GLY A 109 7.06 10.35 16.33
C GLY A 109 7.38 11.23 15.12
N ILE A 110 8.05 10.66 14.11
CA ILE A 110 8.34 11.35 12.85
C ILE A 110 7.03 11.75 12.14
N GLY A 111 6.05 10.84 12.09
CA GLY A 111 4.74 11.15 11.51
C GLY A 111 4.04 12.32 12.19
N LEU A 112 4.03 12.36 13.51
CA LEU A 112 3.41 13.44 14.29
C LEU A 112 4.15 14.79 14.11
N SER A 113 5.48 14.77 14.00
CA SER A 113 6.27 15.96 13.71
C SER A 113 5.90 16.58 12.38
N VAL A 114 5.84 15.75 11.31
CA VAL A 114 5.44 16.19 9.96
C VAL A 114 4.00 16.69 9.93
N ILE A 115 3.06 15.96 10.57
CA ILE A 115 1.64 16.36 10.64
C ILE A 115 1.50 17.73 11.29
N LYS A 116 2.26 17.98 12.38
CA LYS A 116 2.24 19.24 13.10
C LYS A 116 2.89 20.37 12.30
N GLU A 117 4.01 20.12 11.66
CA GLU A 117 4.76 21.08 10.85
C GLU A 117 3.95 21.56 9.65
N LEU A 118 3.37 20.62 8.90
CA LEU A 118 2.60 20.89 7.70
C LEU A 118 1.09 21.11 7.97
N LYS A 119 0.67 21.10 9.25
CA LYS A 119 -0.72 21.27 9.69
C LYS A 119 -1.72 20.35 8.98
N LEU A 120 -1.34 19.10 8.76
CA LEU A 120 -2.14 18.13 8.03
C LEU A 120 -3.47 17.78 8.72
N THR A 121 -3.65 18.18 9.98
CA THR A 121 -4.91 18.07 10.71
C THR A 121 -6.01 19.00 10.17
N GLU A 122 -5.64 20.07 9.49
CA GLU A 122 -6.60 21.01 8.87
C GLU A 122 -6.97 20.57 7.45
N ASP A 123 -6.27 19.57 6.89
CA ASP A 123 -6.45 19.12 5.53
C ASP A 123 -7.51 18.02 5.42
N SER A 124 -8.52 18.27 4.59
CA SER A 124 -9.61 17.33 4.34
C SER A 124 -9.14 15.99 3.76
N GLU A 125 -7.98 15.94 3.11
CA GLU A 125 -7.39 14.71 2.58
C GLU A 125 -7.01 13.73 3.70
N PHE A 126 -6.56 14.24 4.85
CA PHE A 126 -6.06 13.43 5.96
C PHE A 126 -7.11 13.18 7.04
N VAL A 127 -8.00 14.14 7.28
CA VAL A 127 -9.03 14.07 8.34
C VAL A 127 -10.37 13.60 7.81
N GLY A 128 -10.66 13.83 6.51
CA GLY A 128 -11.94 13.52 5.88
C GLY A 128 -12.17 12.07 5.43
N GLY A 129 -11.25 11.14 5.69
CA GLY A 129 -11.46 9.71 5.41
C GLY A 129 -11.27 9.28 3.96
N GLY A 130 -10.37 9.94 3.21
CA GLY A 130 -9.99 9.55 1.85
C GLY A 130 -10.95 10.09 0.77
N GLY A 131 -10.41 10.89 -0.14
CA GLY A 131 -11.15 11.37 -1.31
C GLY A 131 -11.63 10.21 -2.17
N GLY A 132 -12.93 10.08 -2.34
CA GLY A 132 -13.59 9.09 -3.17
C GLY A 132 -15.03 8.87 -2.74
N VAL A 133 -15.79 8.13 -3.54
CA VAL A 133 -17.20 7.79 -3.28
C VAL A 133 -17.37 7.16 -1.89
N MET A 134 -16.38 6.36 -1.44
CA MET A 134 -16.41 5.70 -0.14
C MET A 134 -16.30 6.71 1.01
N GLY A 135 -15.52 7.79 0.87
CA GLY A 135 -15.43 8.88 1.84
C GLY A 135 -16.74 9.68 1.93
N ALA A 136 -17.35 9.97 0.77
CA ALA A 136 -18.65 10.66 0.69
C ALA A 136 -19.78 9.81 1.31
N VAL A 137 -19.82 8.51 1.06
CA VAL A 137 -20.80 7.58 1.65
C VAL A 137 -20.60 7.46 3.17
N ARG A 138 -19.34 7.39 3.62
CA ARG A 138 -19.03 7.34 5.05
C ARG A 138 -19.40 8.65 5.77
N GLY A 139 -19.22 9.81 5.11
CA GLY A 139 -19.63 11.11 5.63
C GLY A 139 -21.15 11.25 5.82
N LEU A 140 -21.97 10.54 5.02
CA LEU A 140 -23.42 10.50 5.15
C LEU A 140 -23.90 9.73 6.39
N PHE A 141 -23.09 8.77 6.88
CA PHE A 141 -23.42 7.94 8.05
C PHE A 141 -22.72 8.37 9.34
N GLN A 142 -21.78 9.32 9.27
CA GLN A 142 -21.15 9.89 10.46
C GLN A 142 -21.91 11.15 10.87
N SER A 143 -22.47 11.12 12.09
CA SER A 143 -23.07 12.31 12.72
C SER A 143 -22.04 13.43 12.82
N PRO A 144 -22.43 14.69 12.59
CA PRO A 144 -21.56 15.86 12.70
C PRO A 144 -21.29 16.18 14.18
N GLY A 145 -20.51 15.33 14.84
CA GLY A 145 -19.84 15.69 16.08
C GLY A 145 -18.58 16.46 15.73
N VAL A 146 -18.35 17.63 16.32
CA VAL A 146 -17.07 18.35 16.20
C VAL A 146 -15.99 17.41 16.74
N PRO A 147 -15.10 16.87 15.88
CA PRO A 147 -14.07 15.96 16.36
C PRO A 147 -13.13 16.75 17.26
N SER A 148 -12.83 16.20 18.45
CA SER A 148 -11.82 16.80 19.33
C SER A 148 -10.46 16.84 18.60
N ASP A 149 -9.59 17.81 18.89
CA ASP A 149 -8.26 17.96 18.29
C ASP A 149 -7.46 16.64 18.33
N THR A 150 -7.63 15.86 19.40
CA THR A 150 -7.00 14.54 19.53
C THR A 150 -7.56 13.51 18.57
N ALA A 151 -8.84 13.56 18.24
CA ALA A 151 -9.45 12.66 17.26
C ALA A 151 -9.02 13.01 15.83
N GLN A 152 -8.91 14.30 15.52
CA GLN A 152 -8.39 14.77 14.21
C GLN A 152 -6.94 14.38 14.03
N THR A 153 -6.09 14.59 15.03
CA THR A 153 -4.67 14.19 15.00
C THR A 153 -4.52 12.69 14.80
N ARG A 154 -5.34 11.88 15.49
CA ARG A 154 -5.29 10.42 15.33
C ARG A 154 -5.77 9.97 13.95
N ALA A 155 -6.80 10.61 13.39
CA ALA A 155 -7.28 10.33 12.03
C ALA A 155 -6.22 10.70 10.98
N ALA A 156 -5.61 11.90 11.12
CA ALA A 156 -4.53 12.36 10.27
C ALA A 156 -3.32 11.41 10.35
N LEU A 157 -2.94 10.98 11.55
CA LEU A 157 -1.84 10.02 11.75
C LEU A 157 -2.13 8.68 11.07
N GLY A 158 -3.32 8.13 11.25
CA GLY A 158 -3.72 6.87 10.59
C GLY A 158 -3.66 6.98 9.07
N SER A 159 -4.17 8.08 8.49
CA SER A 159 -4.11 8.34 7.06
C SER A 159 -2.67 8.53 6.56
N PHE A 160 -1.84 9.23 7.31
CA PHE A 160 -0.42 9.45 7.02
C PHE A 160 0.36 8.13 7.02
N LEU A 161 0.20 7.32 8.07
CA LEU A 161 0.87 6.03 8.20
C LEU A 161 0.53 5.05 7.07
N ALA A 162 -0.71 5.08 6.59
CA ALA A 162 -1.18 4.22 5.51
C ALA A 162 -0.62 4.61 4.12
N ARG A 163 -0.20 5.87 3.95
CA ARG A 163 0.24 6.42 2.66
C ARG A 163 1.74 6.58 2.52
N ARG A 164 2.49 6.37 3.60
CA ARG A 164 3.96 6.43 3.57
C ARG A 164 4.54 5.08 3.21
N THR A 165 5.66 5.10 2.51
CA THR A 165 6.50 3.93 2.24
C THR A 165 7.93 4.29 2.55
N VAL A 166 8.62 3.49 3.36
CA VAL A 166 10.03 3.68 3.65
C VAL A 166 10.74 2.36 3.39
N THR A 167 11.68 2.37 2.47
CA THR A 167 12.42 1.17 2.07
C THR A 167 13.89 1.47 1.89
N ARG A 168 14.74 0.47 2.10
CA ARG A 168 16.15 0.53 1.77
C ARG A 168 16.35 0.23 0.28
N VAL A 169 17.16 1.02 -0.40
CA VAL A 169 17.49 0.80 -1.81
C VAL A 169 18.56 -0.30 -1.91
N GLY A 170 18.12 -1.52 -2.21
CA GLY A 170 19.01 -2.67 -2.35
C GLY A 170 19.83 -2.96 -1.08
N ARG A 171 21.15 -3.09 -1.24
CA ARG A 171 22.10 -3.30 -0.13
C ARG A 171 22.94 -2.05 0.14
N THR A 172 22.42 -0.89 -0.17
CA THR A 172 23.10 0.40 0.01
C THR A 172 22.73 1.06 1.33
N TYR A 173 23.35 2.19 1.65
CA TYR A 173 22.99 3.07 2.77
C TYR A 173 21.97 4.14 2.38
N VAL A 174 21.30 3.94 1.25
CA VAL A 174 20.28 4.87 0.75
C VAL A 174 18.92 4.39 1.19
N LEU A 175 18.16 5.28 1.84
CA LEU A 175 16.74 5.10 2.13
C LEU A 175 15.91 5.83 1.07
N ASP A 176 14.86 5.17 0.63
CA ASP A 176 13.81 5.71 -0.23
C ASP A 176 12.55 5.95 0.61
N ILE A 177 12.15 7.21 0.68
CA ILE A 177 10.98 7.67 1.41
C ILE A 177 9.91 8.02 0.39
N GLY A 178 8.91 7.16 0.24
CA GLY A 178 7.78 7.37 -0.63
C GLY A 178 6.58 7.94 0.15
N PHE A 179 5.88 8.88 -0.45
CA PHE A 179 4.59 9.35 0.06
C PHE A 179 3.56 9.50 -1.06
N THR A 180 2.32 9.07 -0.76
CA THR A 180 1.22 9.06 -1.73
C THR A 180 0.15 10.08 -1.33
N SER A 181 -0.22 10.99 -2.26
CA SER A 181 -1.24 12.01 -2.06
C SER A 181 -2.06 12.21 -3.34
N LEU A 182 -3.18 12.91 -3.21
CA LEU A 182 -4.01 13.35 -4.35
C LEU A 182 -3.34 14.48 -5.16
N ASP A 183 -2.35 15.17 -4.58
CA ASP A 183 -1.57 16.21 -5.21
C ASP A 183 -0.07 15.83 -5.20
N GLY A 184 0.54 15.82 -6.40
CA GLY A 184 1.96 15.47 -6.56
C GLY A 184 2.92 16.44 -5.84
N ASN A 185 2.61 17.73 -5.80
CA ASN A 185 3.43 18.71 -5.08
C ASN A 185 3.36 18.47 -3.57
N ARG A 186 2.18 18.14 -3.08
CA ARG A 186 1.96 17.82 -1.67
C ARG A 186 2.65 16.52 -1.28
N ALA A 187 2.59 15.49 -2.13
CA ALA A 187 3.33 14.25 -1.93
C ALA A 187 4.84 14.50 -1.81
N ALA A 188 5.41 15.34 -2.68
CA ALA A 188 6.82 15.70 -2.65
C ALA A 188 7.19 16.50 -1.39
N MET A 189 6.36 17.46 -1.01
CA MET A 189 6.55 18.27 0.20
C MET A 189 6.56 17.40 1.47
N ILE A 190 5.63 16.46 1.57
CA ILE A 190 5.54 15.54 2.72
C ILE A 190 6.73 14.56 2.74
N ALA A 191 7.13 14.01 1.59
CA ALA A 191 8.29 13.11 1.52
C ALA A 191 9.58 13.82 1.96
N ASN A 192 9.79 15.09 1.55
CA ASN A 192 10.92 15.89 1.99
C ASN A 192 10.82 16.24 3.48
N ALA A 193 9.64 16.66 3.96
CA ALA A 193 9.44 16.96 5.38
C ALA A 193 9.69 15.72 6.28
N MET A 194 9.43 14.51 5.79
CA MET A 194 9.80 13.29 6.53
C MET A 194 11.33 13.13 6.65
N ALA A 195 12.07 13.43 5.58
CA ALA A 195 13.53 13.39 5.61
C ALA A 195 14.08 14.45 6.57
N ASP A 196 13.54 15.67 6.52
CA ASP A 196 13.95 16.77 7.40
C ASP A 196 13.62 16.47 8.87
N ALA A 197 12.42 15.96 9.16
CA ALA A 197 12.02 15.56 10.51
C ALA A 197 12.94 14.47 11.09
N TYR A 198 13.34 13.51 10.27
CA TYR A 198 14.32 12.49 10.69
C TYR A 198 15.70 13.11 11.02
N ILE A 199 16.19 14.05 10.20
CA ILE A 199 17.47 14.74 10.47
C ILE A 199 17.39 15.49 11.79
N VAL A 200 16.29 16.20 12.03
CA VAL A 200 16.07 16.95 13.29
C VAL A 200 16.02 15.98 14.47
N ASP A 201 15.31 14.88 14.39
CA ASP A 201 15.23 13.84 15.43
C ASP A 201 16.60 13.26 15.77
N GLN A 202 17.42 12.96 14.76
CA GLN A 202 18.78 12.48 14.93
C GLN A 202 19.70 13.51 15.62
N LEU A 203 19.56 14.78 15.25
CA LEU A 203 20.33 15.86 15.86
C LEU A 203 19.93 16.07 17.32
N GLU A 204 18.64 16.10 17.61
CA GLU A 204 18.11 16.25 18.96
C GLU A 204 18.54 15.08 19.86
N SER A 205 18.46 13.85 19.37
CA SER A 205 18.92 12.66 20.09
C SER A 205 20.41 12.74 20.46
N LYS A 206 21.26 13.18 19.53
CA LYS A 206 22.71 13.42 19.79
C LYS A 206 22.95 14.53 20.77
N TYR A 207 22.23 15.62 20.62
CA TYR A 207 22.33 16.78 21.55
C TYR A 207 21.95 16.36 22.96
N GLN A 208 20.84 15.65 23.13
CA GLN A 208 20.38 15.16 24.42
C GLN A 208 21.38 14.17 25.06
N ALA A 209 21.98 13.29 24.26
CA ALA A 209 23.02 12.38 24.74
C ALA A 209 24.23 13.11 25.24
N THR A 210 24.75 14.09 24.47
CA THR A 210 25.90 14.93 24.86
C THR A 210 25.59 15.71 26.10
N ARG A 211 24.41 16.32 26.21
CA ARG A 211 23.99 17.08 27.38
C ARG A 211 23.90 16.23 28.64
N ARG A 212 23.40 14.98 28.53
CA ARG A 212 23.40 14.04 29.66
C ARG A 212 24.80 13.68 30.11
N ALA A 213 25.67 13.35 29.15
CA ALA A 213 27.07 13.05 29.46
C ALA A 213 27.82 14.23 30.14
N SER A 214 27.60 15.47 29.66
CA SER A 214 28.20 16.66 30.27
C SER A 214 27.70 16.91 31.69
N ARG A 215 26.40 16.70 31.96
CA ARG A 215 25.87 16.82 33.33
C ARG A 215 26.46 15.77 34.25
N TRP A 216 26.51 14.52 33.78
CA TRP A 216 27.11 13.43 34.55
C TRP A 216 28.56 13.72 34.91
N LEU A 217 29.36 14.24 33.98
CA LEU A 217 30.75 14.66 34.26
C LEU A 217 30.85 15.82 35.25
N GLN A 218 29.89 16.75 35.26
CA GLN A 218 29.84 17.85 36.23
C GLN A 218 29.43 17.37 37.62
N ASP A 219 28.57 16.38 37.70
CA ASP A 219 28.08 15.80 38.96
C ASP A 219 29.05 14.76 39.56
N CYS A 220 30.04 14.30 38.79
CA CYS A 220 31.10 13.44 39.31
C CYS A 220 31.98 14.24 40.29
N PRO A 221 32.12 13.82 41.57
CA PRO A 221 33.02 14.46 42.51
C PRO A 221 34.47 14.36 42.00
N VAL A 222 35.15 15.49 41.98
CA VAL A 222 36.58 15.61 41.56
C VAL A 222 37.50 14.72 42.39
N ASP A 223 37.06 14.34 43.58
CA ASP A 223 37.81 13.50 44.55
C ASP A 223 37.46 11.97 44.42
N ALA A 224 36.73 11.55 43.41
CA ALA A 224 36.52 10.11 43.19
C ALA A 224 37.85 9.46 42.80
N PRO A 225 38.33 8.46 43.54
CA PRO A 225 39.57 7.76 43.19
C PRO A 225 39.37 7.05 41.86
N TRP A 226 40.05 7.52 40.81
CA TRP A 226 40.00 6.97 39.43
C TRP A 226 40.63 5.58 39.34
N ASP A 227 41.08 5.03 40.45
CA ASP A 227 41.76 3.72 40.52
C ASP A 227 40.80 2.52 40.75
N GLU A 228 39.49 2.76 40.88
CA GLU A 228 38.57 1.62 41.05
C GLU A 228 38.05 1.12 39.69
N PRO A 229 38.42 -0.10 39.27
CA PRO A 229 38.00 -0.67 37.98
C PRO A 229 36.49 -0.92 37.93
N GLU A 230 35.77 -0.88 39.05
CA GLU A 230 34.30 -1.08 39.09
C GLU A 230 33.53 0.09 38.50
N LEU A 231 34.04 1.33 38.60
CA LEU A 231 33.42 2.51 37.98
C LEU A 231 33.53 2.48 36.46
N PHE A 232 34.62 1.95 35.90
CA PHE A 232 34.77 1.74 34.47
C PHE A 232 33.81 0.65 33.93
N ALA A 233 33.57 -0.38 34.70
CA ALA A 233 32.62 -1.46 34.31
C ALA A 233 31.18 -0.96 34.30
N ALA A 234 30.78 -0.08 35.22
CA ALA A 234 29.47 0.56 35.25
C ALA A 234 29.24 1.57 34.12
N MET A 235 30.30 2.09 33.50
CA MET A 235 30.23 2.98 32.34
C MET A 235 30.02 2.26 31.00
N LEU A 236 30.37 0.97 30.93
CA LEU A 236 30.36 0.16 29.69
C LEU A 236 29.18 -0.82 29.61
N GLY A 237 28.38 -0.95 30.64
CA GLY A 237 27.15 -1.75 30.67
C GLY A 237 25.90 -0.94 30.41
#